data_e52462a73d5a877e575f8b5f7dc72940
#
_entry.id   e52462a73d5a877e575f8b5f7dc72940
#
_cell.length_a   1.000
_cell.length_b   1.000
_cell.length_c   1.000
_cell.angle_alpha   90.00
_cell.angle_beta   90.00
_cell.angle_gamma   90.00
#
_symmetry.space_group_name_H-M   'P 1'
#
loop_
_entity.id
_entity.type
_entity.pdbx_description
1 polymer ?
#
loop_
_entity_poly.entity_id
_entity_poly.type
_entity_poly.pdbx_seq_one_letter_code
_entity_poly.pdbx_strand_id
1 'polypeptide(L)'
;LCVRGNCDTEVDQMVLDFPVMAEYAYICCDGLRIFATHGHKFNCDNLPPLSNGDILLHGHTHVPVIKDCGDYTYINPGSVSIPKENSAHSYLILENGKFSFGELI
;
A
#
# COMPACT_ATOMS: atom_id res chain seq x y z
N LEU A 1 4.39 -3.50 -10.80
CA LEU A 1 5.18 -2.92 -9.73
C LEU A 1 4.86 -3.61 -8.41
N CYS A 2 5.87 -4.05 -7.70
CA CYS A 2 5.70 -4.79 -6.47
C CYS A 2 6.66 -4.26 -5.40
N VAL A 3 6.20 -4.24 -4.14
CA VAL A 3 7.06 -3.96 -2.99
C VAL A 3 7.15 -5.20 -2.10
N ARG A 4 8.29 -5.33 -1.39
CA ARG A 4 8.58 -6.49 -0.55
C ARG A 4 7.78 -6.46 0.74
N GLY A 5 7.03 -7.55 1.01
CA GLY A 5 6.44 -7.82 2.30
C GLY A 5 7.42 -8.50 3.25
N ASN A 6 7.06 -8.58 4.54
CA ASN A 6 7.90 -9.18 5.57
C ASN A 6 8.10 -10.70 5.40
N CYS A 7 7.23 -11.35 4.61
CA CYS A 7 7.33 -12.78 4.31
C CYS A 7 7.93 -13.07 2.93
N ASP A 8 8.25 -12.06 2.14
CA ASP A 8 8.84 -12.23 0.81
C ASP A 8 10.35 -12.43 0.93
N THR A 9 10.84 -13.47 0.29
CA THR A 9 12.24 -13.90 0.40
C THR A 9 12.94 -13.86 -0.96
N GLU A 10 14.25 -14.06 -0.94
CA GLU A 10 15.06 -14.18 -2.15
C GLU A 10 14.64 -15.40 -2.99
N VAL A 11 14.13 -16.46 -2.36
CA VAL A 11 13.58 -17.61 -3.08
C VAL A 11 12.36 -17.21 -3.89
N ASP A 12 11.50 -16.35 -3.36
CA ASP A 12 10.34 -15.83 -4.10
C ASP A 12 10.79 -15.05 -5.33
N GLN A 13 11.84 -14.24 -5.19
CA GLN A 13 12.40 -13.50 -6.32
C GLN A 13 12.95 -14.45 -7.40
N MET A 14 13.52 -15.58 -7.02
CA MET A 14 14.05 -16.54 -7.97
C MET A 14 13.00 -17.21 -8.84
N VAL A 15 11.76 -17.33 -8.36
CA VAL A 15 10.67 -17.98 -9.09
C VAL A 15 9.74 -17.01 -9.82
N LEU A 16 9.84 -15.71 -9.53
CA LEU A 16 9.00 -14.68 -10.14
C LEU A 16 9.73 -13.97 -11.29
N ASP A 17 8.98 -13.66 -12.34
CA ASP A 17 9.51 -12.98 -13.55
C ASP A 17 9.57 -11.46 -13.40
N PHE A 18 9.17 -10.92 -12.24
CA PHE A 18 9.16 -9.49 -11.97
C PHE A 18 9.84 -9.19 -10.64
N PRO A 19 10.37 -7.97 -10.42
CA PRO A 19 11.04 -7.61 -9.18
C PRO A 19 10.08 -7.55 -7.98
N VAL A 20 10.47 -8.15 -6.85
CA VAL A 20 9.68 -8.15 -5.61
C VAL A 20 10.47 -7.68 -4.39
N MET A 21 11.77 -7.34 -4.54
CA MET A 21 12.65 -7.03 -3.42
C MET A 21 12.70 -5.56 -3.02
N ALA A 22 12.06 -4.67 -3.76
CA ALA A 22 12.01 -3.25 -3.42
C ALA A 22 11.20 -3.03 -2.14
N GLU A 23 11.77 -2.31 -1.18
CA GLU A 23 11.09 -2.05 0.10
C GLU A 23 10.03 -0.97 -0.01
N TYR A 24 10.13 -0.10 -1.02
CA TYR A 24 9.13 0.94 -1.30
C TYR A 24 9.11 1.29 -2.78
N ALA A 25 8.05 1.96 -3.18
CA ALA A 25 7.94 2.60 -4.49
C ALA A 25 7.41 4.03 -4.30
N TYR A 26 7.98 4.97 -5.01
CA TYR A 26 7.52 6.35 -5.01
C TYR A 26 6.83 6.61 -6.35
N ILE A 27 5.52 6.87 -6.30
CA ILE A 27 4.67 6.93 -7.49
C ILE A 27 4.07 8.33 -7.60
N CYS A 28 4.20 8.95 -8.77
CA CYS A 28 3.49 10.19 -9.09
C CYS A 28 2.39 9.87 -10.09
N CYS A 29 1.15 10.09 -9.71
CA CYS A 29 -0.01 9.77 -10.52
C CYS A 29 -1.15 10.73 -10.20
N ASP A 30 -1.80 11.25 -11.23
CA ASP A 30 -2.95 12.16 -11.10
C ASP A 30 -2.69 13.37 -10.19
N GLY A 31 -1.45 13.89 -10.21
CA GLY A 31 -1.05 15.01 -9.37
C GLY A 31 -0.75 14.63 -7.92
N LEU A 32 -0.82 13.37 -7.57
CA LEU A 32 -0.53 12.85 -6.23
C LEU A 32 0.87 12.25 -6.18
N ARG A 33 1.51 12.37 -5.01
CA ARG A 33 2.76 11.67 -4.69
C ARG A 33 2.45 10.59 -3.68
N ILE A 34 2.72 9.35 -4.07
CA ILE A 34 2.35 8.17 -3.30
C ILE A 34 3.62 7.43 -2.89
N PHE A 35 3.83 7.28 -1.60
CA PHE A 35 4.85 6.39 -1.07
C PHE A 35 4.19 5.05 -0.75
N ALA A 36 4.50 4.05 -1.56
CA ALA A 36 3.91 2.71 -1.43
C ALA A 36 4.93 1.78 -0.78
N THR A 37 4.51 1.07 0.25
CA THR A 37 5.35 0.11 0.99
C THR A 37 4.45 -0.99 1.57
N HIS A 38 5.06 -2.04 2.13
CA HIS A 38 4.25 -3.11 2.73
C HIS A 38 3.62 -2.69 4.05
N GLY A 39 4.34 -1.99 4.92
CA GLY A 39 3.86 -1.51 6.22
C GLY A 39 4.56 -2.12 7.43
N HIS A 40 5.46 -3.09 7.25
CA HIS A 40 6.20 -3.69 8.37
C HIS A 40 7.41 -2.83 8.81
N LYS A 41 7.97 -2.02 7.91
CA LYS A 41 9.05 -1.07 8.23
C LYS A 41 8.53 0.34 8.35
N PHE A 42 7.98 0.87 7.25
CA PHE A 42 7.39 2.21 7.23
C PHE A 42 5.87 2.09 7.41
N ASN A 43 5.34 2.89 8.34
CA ASN A 43 3.92 2.93 8.68
C ASN A 43 3.64 4.24 9.43
N CYS A 44 2.43 4.41 9.99
CA CYS A 44 2.07 5.62 10.72
C CYS A 44 2.89 5.85 12.00
N ASP A 45 3.50 4.81 12.55
CA ASP A 45 4.36 4.90 13.74
C ASP A 45 5.84 5.09 13.39
N ASN A 46 6.22 4.83 12.15
CA ASN A 46 7.57 5.01 11.62
C ASN A 46 7.47 5.58 10.20
N LEU A 47 7.22 6.88 10.10
CA LEU A 47 6.95 7.53 8.83
C LEU A 47 8.19 7.59 7.93
N PRO A 48 8.01 7.33 6.62
CA PRO A 48 9.02 7.67 5.63
C PRO A 48 9.09 9.19 5.43
N PRO A 49 10.07 9.69 4.66
CA PRO A 49 10.14 11.12 4.36
C PRO A 49 8.98 11.51 3.42
N LEU A 50 7.91 12.06 3.99
CA LEU A 50 6.75 12.56 3.29
C LEU A 50 6.74 14.08 3.27
N SER A 51 6.23 14.64 2.16
CA SER A 51 5.92 16.06 2.06
C SER A 51 4.43 16.29 2.30
N ASN A 52 4.05 17.53 2.58
CA ASN A 52 2.66 17.88 2.83
C ASN A 52 1.77 17.51 1.61
N GLY A 53 0.70 16.81 1.88
CA GLY A 53 -0.23 16.32 0.86
C GLY A 53 0.12 14.98 0.25
N ASP A 54 1.22 14.36 0.64
CA ASP A 54 1.60 13.04 0.16
C ASP A 54 0.67 11.94 0.67
N ILE A 55 0.66 10.83 -0.03
CA ILE A 55 -0.08 9.63 0.33
C ILE A 55 0.88 8.57 0.86
N LEU A 56 0.60 8.02 2.04
CA LEU A 56 1.25 6.82 2.53
C LEU A 56 0.34 5.63 2.24
N LEU A 57 0.75 4.78 1.32
CA LEU A 57 0.00 3.60 0.92
C LEU A 57 0.72 2.36 1.45
N HIS A 58 0.10 1.64 2.38
CA HIS A 58 0.67 0.37 2.85
C HIS A 58 -0.43 -0.63 3.24
N GLY A 59 -0.07 -1.90 3.19
CA GLY A 59 -0.90 -3.02 3.62
C GLY A 59 -0.52 -3.53 5.01
N HIS A 60 -0.09 -4.76 5.10
CA HIS A 60 0.39 -5.48 6.29
C HIS A 60 -0.71 -5.83 7.31
N THR A 61 -1.54 -4.88 7.70
CA THR A 61 -2.63 -5.12 8.67
C THR A 61 -3.81 -5.90 8.09
N HIS A 62 -3.94 -5.93 6.76
CA HIS A 62 -5.04 -6.54 6.02
C HIS A 62 -6.42 -5.89 6.29
N VAL A 63 -6.42 -4.65 6.73
CA VAL A 63 -7.65 -3.90 7.04
C VAL A 63 -7.72 -2.66 6.15
N PRO A 64 -8.77 -2.53 5.30
CA PRO A 64 -8.89 -1.39 4.41
C PRO A 64 -9.20 -0.11 5.18
N VAL A 65 -8.52 0.97 4.84
CA VAL A 65 -8.74 2.27 5.46
C VAL A 65 -8.30 3.41 4.55
N ILE A 66 -8.98 4.54 4.63
CA ILE A 66 -8.53 5.83 4.11
C ILE A 66 -8.66 6.82 5.28
N LYS A 67 -7.54 7.38 5.71
CA LYS A 67 -7.47 8.26 6.88
C LYS A 67 -6.67 9.52 6.58
N ASP A 68 -7.29 10.67 6.78
CA ASP A 68 -6.61 11.95 6.75
C ASP A 68 -5.82 12.14 8.05
N CYS A 69 -4.51 12.22 7.94
CA CYS A 69 -3.60 12.39 9.08
C CYS A 69 -3.05 13.82 9.18
N GLY A 70 -3.67 14.79 8.51
CA GLY A 70 -3.24 16.18 8.49
C GLY A 70 -2.26 16.45 7.35
N ASP A 71 -0.98 16.25 7.59
CA ASP A 71 0.06 16.52 6.60
C ASP A 71 0.12 15.46 5.48
N TYR A 72 -0.43 14.29 5.72
CA TYR A 72 -0.49 13.20 4.73
C TYR A 72 -1.78 12.41 4.88
N THR A 73 -2.09 11.61 3.89
CA THR A 73 -3.23 10.66 3.95
C THR A 73 -2.69 9.24 4.02
N TYR A 74 -3.13 8.47 4.99
CA TYR A 74 -2.83 7.05 5.09
C TYR A 74 -3.92 6.25 4.37
N ILE A 75 -3.50 5.36 3.48
CA ILE A 75 -4.41 4.46 2.77
C ILE A 75 -3.90 3.03 2.88
N ASN A 76 -4.79 2.11 3.23
CA ASN A 76 -4.54 0.69 3.19
C ASN A 76 -5.57 0.04 2.27
N PRO A 77 -5.16 -0.66 1.21
CA PRO A 77 -6.09 -1.28 0.26
C PRO A 77 -6.80 -2.52 0.83
N GLY A 78 -6.44 -2.97 2.02
CA GLY A 78 -6.94 -4.23 2.58
C GLY A 78 -6.18 -5.42 2.03
N SER A 79 -6.85 -6.55 1.91
CA SER A 79 -6.26 -7.78 1.37
C SER A 79 -7.22 -8.47 0.41
N VAL A 80 -6.70 -8.89 -0.73
CA VAL A 80 -7.47 -9.67 -1.70
C VAL A 80 -7.58 -11.13 -1.30
N SER A 81 -6.66 -11.63 -0.47
CA SER A 81 -6.58 -13.05 -0.12
C SER A 81 -6.96 -13.35 1.33
N ILE A 82 -6.51 -12.53 2.28
CA ILE A 82 -6.66 -12.79 3.73
C ILE A 82 -7.12 -11.52 4.43
N PRO A 83 -8.35 -11.03 4.19
CA PRO A 83 -8.86 -9.85 4.90
C PRO A 83 -9.04 -10.14 6.38
N LYS A 84 -8.90 -9.10 7.22
CA LYS A 84 -9.06 -9.18 8.67
C LYS A 84 -10.17 -8.26 9.14
N GLU A 85 -10.58 -8.43 10.39
CA GLU A 85 -11.62 -7.63 11.04
C GLU A 85 -12.94 -7.59 10.26
N ASN A 86 -13.34 -8.75 9.71
CA ASN A 86 -14.57 -8.90 8.90
C ASN A 86 -14.62 -7.99 7.68
N SER A 87 -13.46 -7.57 7.18
CA SER A 87 -13.41 -6.77 5.96
C SER A 87 -13.57 -7.65 4.71
N ALA A 88 -13.98 -7.03 3.62
CA ALA A 88 -14.11 -7.71 2.34
C ALA A 88 -12.75 -8.03 1.71
N HIS A 89 -12.72 -8.95 0.76
CA HIS A 89 -11.56 -9.15 -0.12
C HIS A 89 -11.48 -7.94 -1.04
N SER A 90 -10.58 -7.01 -0.73
CA SER A 90 -10.60 -5.67 -1.31
C SER A 90 -9.31 -5.32 -2.06
N TYR A 91 -9.44 -4.36 -2.93
CA TYR A 91 -8.36 -3.68 -3.62
C TYR A 91 -8.72 -2.21 -3.78
N LEU A 92 -7.75 -1.41 -4.19
CA LEU A 92 -7.91 0.04 -4.31
C LEU A 92 -7.81 0.46 -5.77
N ILE A 93 -8.65 1.41 -6.17
CA ILE A 93 -8.62 2.03 -7.49
C ILE A 93 -8.29 3.50 -7.32
N LEU A 94 -7.30 4.00 -8.06
CA LEU A 94 -7.04 5.41 -8.21
C LEU A 94 -7.45 5.85 -9.61
N GLU A 95 -8.40 6.78 -9.68
CA GLU A 95 -8.90 7.30 -10.96
C GLU A 95 -9.20 8.79 -10.83
N ASN A 96 -8.60 9.58 -11.70
CA ASN A 96 -8.76 11.05 -11.72
C ASN A 96 -8.48 11.71 -10.35
N GLY A 97 -7.45 11.26 -9.65
CA GLY A 97 -7.06 11.77 -8.34
C GLY A 97 -7.94 11.31 -7.18
N LYS A 98 -8.86 10.39 -7.41
CA LYS A 98 -9.77 9.87 -6.38
C LYS A 98 -9.56 8.39 -6.15
N PHE A 99 -9.56 8.00 -4.86
CA PHE A 99 -9.44 6.61 -4.44
C PHE A 99 -10.82 6.02 -4.15
N SER A 100 -11.00 4.78 -4.56
CA SER A 100 -12.18 3.99 -4.21
C SER A 100 -11.80 2.54 -3.98
N PHE A 101 -12.58 1.83 -3.16
CA PHE A 101 -12.38 0.41 -2.93
C PHE A 101 -13.19 -0.41 -3.93
N GLY A 102 -12.55 -1.49 -4.42
CA GLY A 102 -13.24 -2.57 -5.12
C GLY A 102 -13.23 -3.83 -4.26
N GLU A 103 -14.12 -4.74 -4.54
CA GLU A 103 -14.24 -6.01 -3.81
C GLU A 103 -14.19 -7.19 -4.78
N LEU A 104 -13.50 -8.25 -4.37
CA LEU A 104 -13.56 -9.55 -5.04
C LEU A 104 -14.72 -10.35 -4.43
N ILE A 105 -15.49 -10.96 -5.30
CA ILE A 105 -16.64 -11.78 -4.90
C ILE A 105 -16.20 -13.22 -4.69
#